data_5cb6c1a5c212374a6b2bee2f444f11e8
#
_entry.id   5cb6c1a5c212374a6b2bee2f444f11e8
#
_cell.length_a   1.000
_cell.length_b   1.000
_cell.length_c   1.000
_cell.angle_alpha   90.00
_cell.angle_beta   90.00
_cell.angle_gamma   90.00
#
_symmetry.space_group_name_H-M   'P 1'
#
loop_
_entity.id
_entity.type
_entity.pdbx_description
1 polymer ?
#
loop_
_entity_poly.entity_id
_entity_poly.type
_entity_poly.pdbx_seq_one_letter_code
_entity_poly.pdbx_strand_id
1 'polypeptide(L)'
;ACGSVLFRSLLDHLADRFFVSQFNVGTNALIIGVSQTPDPTGSYNLYNYPLDAFPDYPHYSVWHDGYYLTANKTQGDKVYVLDRQAMIDGDEDPTIIGFNLPQFIRNPTTVISPEPANLVGNDADTDSPAFIVYLQDGSWGGVSYDHIKVWTIETDFVTPDNSTVSQPQEIETAPFDSFFRQFGQGDFKQPSTDQRLDGASGVISFAANYRSFVNHNSWVITFNEDMGGQRGGIRWIELRNTDADSTWSLFQEGSFAPEDGESRYMSSSAMDQDGNIGMAYNLSSENTSASIRYTGRYDGDALGQMTFPEGVIWDGLGRQTNTNRFGDYA
;
A
#
# COMPACT_ATOMS: atom_id res chain seq x y z
N ALA A 1 -4.86 -22.11 -21.06
CA ALA A 1 -4.13 -21.03 -20.40
C ALA A 1 -4.91 -20.66 -19.15
N CYS A 2 -4.46 -21.07 -17.97
CA CYS A 2 -4.97 -20.54 -16.71
C CYS A 2 -4.48 -19.11 -16.63
N GLY A 3 -5.37 -18.14 -16.86
CA GLY A 3 -5.07 -16.75 -16.52
C GLY A 3 -4.76 -16.70 -15.03
N SER A 4 -3.68 -16.01 -14.67
CA SER A 4 -3.37 -15.75 -13.27
C SER A 4 -4.53 -14.96 -12.68
N VAL A 5 -5.26 -15.55 -11.78
CA VAL A 5 -6.33 -14.91 -11.03
C VAL A 5 -5.63 -14.22 -9.87
N LEU A 6 -5.50 -12.90 -9.93
CA LEU A 6 -5.09 -12.12 -8.77
C LEU A 6 -6.27 -12.09 -7.80
N PHE A 7 -6.09 -12.71 -6.66
CA PHE A 7 -7.06 -12.78 -5.59
C PHE A 7 -6.56 -11.95 -4.42
N ARG A 8 -7.40 -11.05 -3.94
CA ARG A 8 -7.15 -10.27 -2.72
C ARG A 8 -8.18 -10.59 -1.68
N SER A 9 -7.74 -10.65 -0.43
CA SER A 9 -8.65 -10.77 0.72
C SER A 9 -8.23 -9.80 1.81
N LEU A 10 -9.21 -9.18 2.45
CA LEU A 10 -9.06 -8.34 3.63
C LEU A 10 -10.04 -8.81 4.70
N LEU A 11 -9.68 -8.57 5.95
CA LEU A 11 -10.62 -8.63 7.06
C LEU A 11 -11.12 -7.20 7.32
N ASP A 12 -12.41 -7.00 7.14
CA ASP A 12 -13.11 -5.83 7.67
C ASP A 12 -13.37 -6.06 9.16
N HIS A 13 -12.44 -5.62 9.98
CA HIS A 13 -12.50 -5.80 11.44
C HIS A 13 -13.59 -4.97 12.11
N LEU A 14 -14.09 -3.91 11.45
CA LEU A 14 -15.17 -3.07 11.98
C LEU A 14 -16.54 -3.78 11.92
N ALA A 15 -16.73 -4.64 10.92
CA ALA A 15 -17.97 -5.39 10.73
C ALA A 15 -17.81 -6.89 10.98
N ASP A 16 -16.58 -7.37 11.23
CA ASP A 16 -16.24 -8.78 11.29
C ASP A 16 -16.69 -9.52 10.01
N ARG A 17 -16.20 -9.03 8.86
CA ARG A 17 -16.50 -9.56 7.51
C ARG A 17 -15.24 -9.76 6.71
N PHE A 18 -15.29 -10.76 5.83
CA PHE A 18 -14.23 -11.00 4.85
C PHE A 18 -14.60 -10.33 3.54
N PHE A 19 -13.68 -9.52 3.05
CA PHE A 19 -13.73 -8.92 1.72
C PHE A 19 -12.79 -9.70 0.79
N VAL A 20 -13.26 -10.08 -0.38
CA VAL A 20 -12.47 -10.78 -1.38
C VAL A 20 -12.65 -10.10 -2.73
N SER A 21 -11.61 -10.06 -3.56
CA SER A 21 -11.69 -9.45 -4.88
C SER A 21 -10.95 -10.24 -5.95
N GLN A 22 -11.44 -10.11 -7.18
CA GLN A 22 -10.89 -10.73 -8.37
C GLN A 22 -11.11 -9.81 -9.58
N PHE A 23 -10.24 -9.90 -10.58
CA PHE A 23 -10.46 -9.24 -11.88
C PHE A 23 -11.26 -10.09 -12.85
N ASN A 24 -12.02 -9.40 -13.69
CA ASN A 24 -12.43 -9.92 -14.99
C ASN A 24 -11.67 -9.18 -16.09
N VAL A 25 -10.59 -9.77 -16.57
CA VAL A 25 -9.71 -9.16 -17.58
C VAL A 25 -10.46 -8.87 -18.90
N GLY A 26 -11.45 -9.67 -19.24
CA GLY A 26 -12.23 -9.52 -20.49
C GLY A 26 -13.18 -8.31 -20.49
N THR A 27 -13.54 -7.80 -19.31
CA THR A 27 -14.52 -6.71 -19.16
C THR A 27 -13.99 -5.53 -18.33
N ASN A 28 -12.69 -5.54 -17.95
CA ASN A 28 -12.10 -4.56 -17.04
C ASN A 28 -12.88 -4.42 -15.72
N ALA A 29 -13.51 -5.51 -15.26
CA ALA A 29 -14.36 -5.42 -14.08
C ALA A 29 -13.64 -5.92 -12.83
N LEU A 30 -14.03 -5.32 -11.70
CA LEU A 30 -13.77 -5.84 -10.37
C LEU A 30 -14.94 -6.74 -9.96
N ILE A 31 -14.63 -7.95 -9.55
CA ILE A 31 -15.58 -8.84 -8.91
C ILE A 31 -15.24 -8.86 -7.43
N ILE A 32 -16.19 -8.46 -6.59
CA ILE A 32 -15.99 -8.30 -5.15
C ILE A 32 -16.99 -9.17 -4.42
N GLY A 33 -16.55 -9.82 -3.36
CA GLY A 33 -17.39 -10.54 -2.43
C GLY A 33 -17.20 -10.04 -1.02
N VAL A 34 -18.31 -9.80 -0.31
CA VAL A 34 -18.31 -9.50 1.14
C VAL A 34 -19.05 -10.62 1.85
N SER A 35 -18.42 -11.22 2.86
CA SER A 35 -19.05 -12.35 3.59
C SER A 35 -20.29 -11.89 4.35
N GLN A 36 -21.34 -12.72 4.32
CA GLN A 36 -22.60 -12.42 5.01
C GLN A 36 -22.49 -12.59 6.52
N THR A 37 -21.49 -13.33 6.98
CA THR A 37 -21.22 -13.61 8.40
C THR A 37 -19.73 -13.57 8.68
N PRO A 38 -19.29 -13.62 9.95
CA PRO A 38 -17.88 -13.77 10.32
C PRO A 38 -17.21 -15.05 9.85
N ASP A 39 -17.97 -16.03 9.36
CA ASP A 39 -17.42 -17.29 8.82
C ASP A 39 -16.90 -17.10 7.39
N PRO A 40 -15.59 -17.17 7.12
CA PRO A 40 -15.03 -17.00 5.79
C PRO A 40 -15.41 -18.14 4.83
N THR A 41 -15.94 -19.25 5.35
CA THR A 41 -16.39 -20.40 4.53
C THR A 41 -17.88 -20.35 4.20
N GLY A 42 -18.58 -19.31 4.70
CA GLY A 42 -20.00 -19.10 4.50
C GLY A 42 -20.34 -18.48 3.14
N SER A 43 -21.54 -17.92 3.05
CA SER A 43 -22.02 -17.23 1.85
C SER A 43 -21.47 -15.82 1.75
N TYR A 44 -21.38 -15.30 0.51
CA TYR A 44 -20.92 -13.97 0.18
C TYR A 44 -21.95 -13.22 -0.65
N ASN A 45 -22.10 -11.92 -0.40
CA ASN A 45 -22.73 -10.99 -1.32
C ASN A 45 -21.72 -10.70 -2.43
N LEU A 46 -22.11 -10.83 -3.70
CA LEU A 46 -21.19 -10.72 -4.84
C LEU A 46 -21.58 -9.52 -5.70
N TYR A 47 -20.58 -8.73 -6.07
CA TYR A 47 -20.71 -7.50 -6.82
C TYR A 47 -19.79 -7.49 -8.04
N ASN A 48 -20.24 -6.87 -9.14
CA ASN A 48 -19.49 -6.78 -10.38
C ASN A 48 -19.47 -5.31 -10.85
N TYR A 49 -18.31 -4.66 -10.77
CA TYR A 49 -18.12 -3.27 -11.15
C TYR A 49 -17.29 -3.16 -12.44
N PRO A 50 -17.93 -2.96 -13.61
CA PRO A 50 -17.21 -2.63 -14.83
C PRO A 50 -16.57 -1.26 -14.71
N LEU A 51 -15.27 -1.16 -14.99
CA LEU A 51 -14.52 0.09 -14.98
C LEU A 51 -14.17 0.53 -16.41
N ASP A 52 -13.84 1.80 -16.57
CA ASP A 52 -13.44 2.40 -17.85
C ASP A 52 -12.13 1.86 -18.42
N ALA A 53 -11.25 1.33 -17.55
CA ALA A 53 -9.98 0.70 -17.91
C ALA A 53 -9.65 -0.41 -16.91
N PHE A 54 -8.76 -1.33 -17.31
CA PHE A 54 -8.30 -2.41 -16.43
C PHE A 54 -7.62 -1.85 -15.18
N PRO A 55 -8.12 -2.21 -13.99
CA PRO A 55 -7.56 -1.76 -12.71
C PRO A 55 -6.40 -2.67 -12.28
N ASP A 56 -5.24 -2.50 -12.91
CA ASP A 56 -4.04 -3.27 -12.58
C ASP A 56 -3.50 -2.92 -11.19
N TYR A 57 -2.88 -3.87 -10.53
CA TYR A 57 -2.23 -3.71 -9.23
C TYR A 57 -3.11 -3.01 -8.18
N PRO A 58 -4.33 -3.52 -7.89
CA PRO A 58 -5.25 -2.86 -6.99
C PRO A 58 -4.82 -3.05 -5.54
N HIS A 59 -4.88 -1.96 -4.77
CA HIS A 59 -4.72 -1.98 -3.33
C HIS A 59 -6.04 -1.59 -2.67
N TYR A 60 -6.44 -2.32 -1.65
CA TYR A 60 -7.70 -2.13 -0.95
C TYR A 60 -7.46 -1.78 0.50
N SER A 61 -8.34 -0.97 1.06
CA SER A 61 -8.36 -0.68 2.49
C SER A 61 -9.79 -0.64 3.03
N VAL A 62 -9.88 -0.78 4.35
CA VAL A 62 -11.12 -0.62 5.10
C VAL A 62 -11.09 0.76 5.75
N TRP A 63 -12.17 1.52 5.56
CA TRP A 63 -12.43 2.76 6.27
C TRP A 63 -13.86 2.75 6.83
N HIS A 64 -14.21 3.74 7.64
CA HIS A 64 -15.53 3.77 8.30
C HIS A 64 -16.69 3.75 7.30
N ASP A 65 -16.59 4.58 6.28
CA ASP A 65 -17.63 4.82 5.28
C ASP A 65 -17.54 3.87 4.08
N GLY A 66 -16.33 3.40 3.71
CA GLY A 66 -16.14 2.69 2.45
C GLY A 66 -15.02 1.66 2.44
N TYR A 67 -15.05 0.80 1.43
CA TYR A 67 -13.88 0.06 0.98
C TYR A 67 -13.19 0.91 -0.09
N TYR A 68 -11.97 1.34 0.19
CA TYR A 68 -11.18 2.15 -0.71
C TYR A 68 -10.32 1.27 -1.60
N LEU A 69 -10.26 1.61 -2.86
CA LEU A 69 -9.46 0.93 -3.87
C LEU A 69 -8.62 1.95 -4.62
N THR A 70 -7.33 1.69 -4.74
CA THR A 70 -6.46 2.37 -5.70
C THR A 70 -6.02 1.41 -6.78
N ALA A 71 -5.67 1.92 -7.97
CA ALA A 71 -5.24 1.08 -9.08
C ALA A 71 -4.24 1.76 -10.00
N ASN A 72 -3.35 0.97 -10.57
CA ASN A 72 -2.44 1.36 -11.64
C ASN A 72 -3.21 1.56 -12.95
N LYS A 73 -3.71 2.79 -13.14
CA LYS A 73 -4.41 3.19 -14.36
C LYS A 73 -3.72 4.39 -14.98
N THR A 74 -3.51 4.33 -16.28
CA THR A 74 -2.86 5.43 -17.01
C THR A 74 -3.76 6.63 -17.23
N GLN A 75 -5.08 6.43 -17.24
CA GLN A 75 -6.11 7.44 -17.47
C GLN A 75 -7.28 7.23 -16.52
N GLY A 76 -8.12 8.26 -16.38
CA GLY A 76 -9.32 8.23 -15.55
C GLY A 76 -9.02 8.18 -14.05
N ASP A 77 -10.03 7.77 -13.31
CA ASP A 77 -9.97 7.69 -11.86
C ASP A 77 -8.95 6.65 -11.40
N LYS A 78 -8.23 6.99 -10.33
CA LYS A 78 -7.20 6.14 -9.74
C LYS A 78 -7.59 5.59 -8.37
N VAL A 79 -8.60 6.22 -7.77
CA VAL A 79 -9.19 5.83 -6.51
C VAL A 79 -10.66 5.56 -6.73
N TYR A 80 -11.16 4.50 -6.13
CA TYR A 80 -12.58 4.19 -6.09
C TYR A 80 -12.98 3.92 -4.65
N VAL A 81 -14.19 4.32 -4.29
CA VAL A 81 -14.79 4.05 -2.99
C VAL A 81 -16.08 3.30 -3.19
N LEU A 82 -16.22 2.19 -2.51
CA LEU A 82 -17.37 1.30 -2.56
C LEU A 82 -18.17 1.47 -1.27
N ASP A 83 -19.49 1.61 -1.40
CA ASP A 83 -20.40 1.72 -0.24
C ASP A 83 -20.33 0.46 0.61
N ARG A 84 -19.52 0.54 1.67
CA ARG A 84 -19.24 -0.57 2.57
C ARG A 84 -20.50 -1.07 3.27
N GLN A 85 -21.36 -0.17 3.75
CA GLN A 85 -22.54 -0.56 4.49
C GLN A 85 -23.56 -1.25 3.57
N ALA A 86 -23.82 -0.70 2.39
CA ALA A 86 -24.72 -1.31 1.41
C ALA A 86 -24.22 -2.71 0.97
N MET A 87 -22.89 -2.88 0.83
CA MET A 87 -22.32 -4.20 0.50
C MET A 87 -22.48 -5.22 1.62
N ILE A 88 -22.34 -4.79 2.90
CA ILE A 88 -22.55 -5.65 4.07
C ILE A 88 -24.02 -6.06 4.18
N ASP A 89 -24.93 -5.13 3.94
CA ASP A 89 -26.38 -5.34 4.01
C ASP A 89 -26.91 -6.19 2.85
N GLY A 90 -26.09 -6.34 1.78
CA GLY A 90 -26.43 -7.15 0.62
C GLY A 90 -27.35 -6.43 -0.37
N ASP A 91 -27.27 -5.12 -0.46
CA ASP A 91 -27.99 -4.34 -1.46
C ASP A 91 -27.61 -4.81 -2.86
N GLU A 92 -28.57 -4.78 -3.80
CA GLU A 92 -28.35 -5.33 -5.13
C GLU A 92 -27.36 -4.52 -5.98
N ASP A 93 -27.28 -3.20 -5.76
CA ASP A 93 -26.45 -2.27 -6.54
C ASP A 93 -25.76 -1.22 -5.65
N PRO A 94 -24.80 -1.61 -4.80
CA PRO A 94 -24.07 -0.68 -3.96
C PRO A 94 -23.30 0.34 -4.78
N THR A 95 -23.31 1.59 -4.35
CA THR A 95 -22.67 2.69 -5.05
C THR A 95 -21.15 2.54 -5.10
N ILE A 96 -20.54 2.87 -6.24
CA ILE A 96 -19.12 3.07 -6.43
C ILE A 96 -18.86 4.51 -6.89
N ILE A 97 -17.90 5.19 -6.25
CA ILE A 97 -17.52 6.57 -6.58
C ILE A 97 -16.06 6.57 -7.00
N GLY A 98 -15.76 7.18 -8.14
CA GLY A 98 -14.39 7.30 -8.67
C GLY A 98 -13.81 8.69 -8.48
N PHE A 99 -12.51 8.79 -8.16
CA PHE A 99 -11.80 10.04 -7.98
C PHE A 99 -10.53 10.11 -8.81
N ASN A 100 -10.35 11.25 -9.45
CA ASN A 100 -9.08 11.64 -10.05
C ASN A 100 -8.30 12.46 -9.03
N LEU A 101 -7.03 12.11 -8.78
CA LEU A 101 -6.20 12.80 -7.80
C LEU A 101 -5.63 14.10 -8.41
N PRO A 102 -5.99 15.31 -7.88
CA PRO A 102 -5.41 16.56 -8.34
C PRO A 102 -3.89 16.59 -8.21
N GLN A 103 -3.20 17.22 -9.16
CA GLN A 103 -1.73 17.38 -9.16
C GLN A 103 -0.96 16.05 -8.99
N PHE A 104 -1.55 14.95 -9.41
CA PHE A 104 -0.90 13.64 -9.40
C PHE A 104 0.24 13.62 -10.43
N ILE A 105 1.48 13.41 -9.98
CA ILE A 105 2.63 13.22 -10.86
C ILE A 105 2.97 11.74 -10.87
N ARG A 106 2.86 11.16 -12.06
CA ARG A 106 3.08 9.74 -12.27
C ARG A 106 4.55 9.38 -12.20
N ASN A 107 4.88 8.27 -11.54
CA ASN A 107 6.14 7.59 -11.72
C ASN A 107 6.38 7.30 -13.23
N PRO A 108 7.48 7.78 -13.82
CA PRO A 108 7.68 7.70 -15.28
C PRO A 108 7.99 6.28 -15.79
N THR A 109 8.37 5.37 -14.92
CA THR A 109 9.03 4.12 -15.35
C THR A 109 8.35 2.84 -14.92
N THR A 110 7.40 2.88 -13.98
CA THR A 110 6.85 1.66 -13.38
C THR A 110 5.34 1.75 -13.14
N VAL A 111 4.87 0.82 -12.35
CA VAL A 111 3.51 0.75 -11.83
C VAL A 111 3.22 1.98 -10.97
N ILE A 112 2.05 2.55 -11.14
CA ILE A 112 1.54 3.63 -10.30
C ILE A 112 0.42 3.09 -9.44
N SER A 113 0.59 3.14 -8.13
CA SER A 113 -0.46 2.77 -7.20
C SER A 113 -0.35 3.67 -5.96
N PRO A 114 -1.13 4.76 -5.92
CA PRO A 114 -1.34 5.47 -4.66
C PRO A 114 -1.90 4.49 -3.64
N GLU A 115 -1.58 4.68 -2.37
CA GLU A 115 -1.97 3.74 -1.33
C GLU A 115 -3.08 4.35 -0.46
N PRO A 116 -4.23 3.67 -0.27
CA PRO A 116 -5.25 4.15 0.63
C PRO A 116 -4.86 3.87 2.08
N ALA A 117 -5.19 4.79 2.98
CA ALA A 117 -5.05 4.55 4.41
C ALA A 117 -5.88 3.33 4.83
N ASN A 118 -5.24 2.37 5.47
CA ASN A 118 -5.89 1.18 5.98
C ASN A 118 -6.07 1.30 7.50
N LEU A 119 -7.31 1.48 7.94
CA LEU A 119 -7.63 1.59 9.35
C LEU A 119 -7.30 0.29 10.08
N VAL A 120 -6.51 0.38 11.13
CA VAL A 120 -6.22 -0.74 12.03
C VAL A 120 -6.61 -0.40 13.47
N GLY A 121 -7.27 -1.34 14.13
CA GLY A 121 -7.87 -1.09 15.45
C GLY A 121 -9.18 -0.31 15.37
N ASN A 122 -9.58 0.28 16.48
CA ASN A 122 -10.78 1.10 16.55
C ASN A 122 -10.37 2.57 16.48
N ASP A 123 -11.07 3.32 15.64
CA ASP A 123 -10.99 4.77 15.63
C ASP A 123 -12.17 5.33 16.44
N ALA A 124 -11.91 6.35 17.22
CA ALA A 124 -12.95 7.04 17.98
C ALA A 124 -13.74 8.04 17.10
N ASP A 125 -13.14 8.51 16.03
CA ASP A 125 -13.75 9.46 15.10
C ASP A 125 -14.24 8.73 13.83
N THR A 126 -15.49 8.30 13.85
CA THR A 126 -16.14 7.62 12.74
C THR A 126 -16.50 8.56 11.58
N ASP A 127 -16.38 9.87 11.76
CA ASP A 127 -16.66 10.88 10.75
C ASP A 127 -15.37 11.38 10.08
N SER A 128 -14.20 10.83 10.42
CA SER A 128 -12.94 11.24 9.82
C SER A 128 -12.90 10.91 8.32
N PRO A 129 -12.43 11.84 7.47
CA PRO A 129 -12.27 11.57 6.04
C PRO A 129 -11.22 10.50 5.81
N ALA A 130 -11.27 9.85 4.66
CA ALA A 130 -10.24 8.91 4.26
C ALA A 130 -9.05 9.60 3.59
N PHE A 131 -7.90 8.93 3.58
CA PHE A 131 -6.66 9.48 3.07
C PHE A 131 -6.03 8.57 2.03
N ILE A 132 -5.42 9.20 1.02
CA ILE A 132 -4.63 8.52 -0.02
C ILE A 132 -3.23 9.10 0.02
N VAL A 133 -2.23 8.24 -0.08
CA VAL A 133 -0.82 8.65 -0.07
C VAL A 133 -0.12 8.21 -1.35
N TYR A 134 0.85 9.01 -1.79
CA TYR A 134 1.76 8.64 -2.87
C TYR A 134 3.11 9.33 -2.69
N LEU A 135 4.19 8.60 -2.95
CA LEU A 135 5.53 9.16 -2.93
C LEU A 135 5.82 9.98 -4.19
N GLN A 136 6.66 11.00 -4.07
CA GLN A 136 7.14 11.83 -5.17
C GLN A 136 8.65 11.96 -5.06
N ASP A 137 9.34 11.31 -5.97
CA ASP A 137 10.80 11.32 -6.06
C ASP A 137 11.27 12.52 -6.88
N GLY A 138 12.17 13.31 -6.35
CA GLY A 138 12.73 14.52 -6.97
C GLY A 138 13.47 14.26 -8.29
N SER A 139 13.77 13.02 -8.61
CA SER A 139 14.32 12.65 -9.93
C SER A 139 13.25 12.58 -11.04
N TRP A 140 11.96 12.55 -10.68
CA TRP A 140 10.88 12.47 -11.67
C TRP A 140 10.61 13.83 -12.34
N GLY A 141 10.30 13.80 -13.63
CA GLY A 141 9.98 15.03 -14.36
C GLY A 141 8.77 15.74 -13.77
N GLY A 142 8.97 16.99 -13.33
CA GLY A 142 7.94 17.82 -12.69
C GLY A 142 7.90 17.74 -11.16
N VAL A 143 8.75 16.94 -10.54
CA VAL A 143 8.95 16.87 -9.09
C VAL A 143 10.24 17.62 -8.75
N SER A 144 10.18 18.57 -7.81
CA SER A 144 11.30 19.46 -7.48
C SER A 144 12.14 18.97 -6.30
N TYR A 145 11.57 18.14 -5.45
CA TYR A 145 12.17 17.60 -4.23
C TYR A 145 11.42 16.35 -3.79
N ASP A 146 12.03 15.54 -2.94
CA ASP A 146 11.43 14.33 -2.42
C ASP A 146 10.37 14.65 -1.37
N HIS A 147 9.16 14.12 -1.57
CA HIS A 147 8.05 14.37 -0.67
C HIS A 147 6.98 13.29 -0.76
N ILE A 148 6.11 13.28 0.22
CA ILE A 148 4.89 12.49 0.22
C ILE A 148 3.71 13.40 -0.09
N LYS A 149 2.87 13.03 -1.05
CA LYS A 149 1.56 13.66 -1.30
C LYS A 149 0.47 12.90 -0.54
N VAL A 150 -0.39 13.66 0.14
CA VAL A 150 -1.56 13.14 0.83
C VAL A 150 -2.79 13.87 0.30
N TRP A 151 -3.81 13.12 -0.11
CA TRP A 151 -5.13 13.61 -0.46
C TRP A 151 -6.13 13.16 0.59
N THR A 152 -7.10 14.00 0.85
CA THR A 152 -8.25 13.72 1.71
C THR A 152 -9.45 13.45 0.81
N ILE A 153 -10.23 12.42 1.12
CA ILE A 153 -11.47 12.06 0.40
C ILE A 153 -12.63 12.09 1.39
N GLU A 154 -13.69 12.80 1.01
CA GLU A 154 -14.97 12.80 1.69
C GLU A 154 -16.02 12.22 0.74
N THR A 155 -16.78 11.22 1.20
CA THR A 155 -17.79 10.53 0.39
C THR A 155 -19.19 10.82 0.86
N ASP A 156 -20.10 10.94 -0.10
CA ASP A 156 -21.55 11.03 0.10
C ASP A 156 -22.23 9.99 -0.81
N PHE A 157 -22.54 8.82 -0.29
CA PHE A 157 -23.20 7.77 -1.07
C PHE A 157 -24.70 8.05 -1.35
N VAL A 158 -25.29 8.99 -0.62
CA VAL A 158 -26.69 9.43 -0.88
C VAL A 158 -26.74 10.38 -2.08
N THR A 159 -25.76 11.28 -2.17
CA THR A 159 -25.61 12.21 -3.28
C THR A 159 -24.16 12.19 -3.77
N PRO A 160 -23.79 11.23 -4.61
CA PRO A 160 -22.38 11.01 -5.01
C PRO A 160 -21.66 12.24 -5.58
N ASP A 161 -22.39 13.16 -6.22
CA ASP A 161 -21.86 14.42 -6.75
C ASP A 161 -21.36 15.39 -5.65
N ASN A 162 -21.73 15.19 -4.40
CA ASN A 162 -21.20 15.94 -3.26
C ASN A 162 -19.86 15.42 -2.77
N SER A 163 -19.45 14.23 -3.19
CA SER A 163 -18.17 13.65 -2.78
C SER A 163 -17.01 14.47 -3.30
N THR A 164 -15.97 14.63 -2.47
CA THR A 164 -14.84 15.50 -2.79
C THR A 164 -13.50 14.82 -2.60
N VAL A 165 -12.50 15.31 -3.33
CA VAL A 165 -11.09 15.03 -3.13
C VAL A 165 -10.33 16.34 -2.99
N SER A 166 -9.47 16.45 -1.98
CA SER A 166 -8.71 17.67 -1.72
C SER A 166 -7.61 17.93 -2.77
N GLN A 167 -7.06 19.15 -2.78
CA GLN A 167 -5.71 19.36 -3.30
C GLN A 167 -4.72 18.58 -2.42
N PRO A 168 -3.60 18.09 -2.96
CA PRO A 168 -2.65 17.33 -2.16
C PRO A 168 -1.98 18.22 -1.12
N GLN A 169 -1.77 17.67 0.07
CA GLN A 169 -0.78 18.16 1.00
C GLN A 169 0.57 17.55 0.60
N GLU A 170 1.61 18.38 0.46
CA GLU A 170 2.98 17.94 0.22
C GLU A 170 3.77 17.96 1.54
N ILE A 171 4.35 16.83 1.91
CA ILE A 171 5.11 16.65 3.15
C ILE A 171 6.55 16.31 2.75
N GLU A 172 7.44 17.27 2.91
CA GLU A 172 8.86 17.12 2.58
C GLU A 172 9.51 16.02 3.43
N THR A 173 10.35 15.21 2.79
CA THR A 173 11.12 14.13 3.40
C THR A 173 12.61 14.36 3.22
N ALA A 174 13.44 13.60 3.93
CA ALA A 174 14.85 13.50 3.55
C ALA A 174 14.95 12.87 2.14
N PRO A 175 16.00 13.22 1.37
CA PRO A 175 16.18 12.69 0.02
C PRO A 175 16.20 11.17 -0.03
N PHE A 176 15.56 10.59 -1.09
CA PHE A 176 15.59 9.17 -1.38
C PHE A 176 15.67 8.93 -2.90
N ASP A 177 16.10 7.74 -3.31
CA ASP A 177 16.03 7.26 -4.68
C ASP A 177 15.12 6.02 -4.71
N SER A 178 13.97 6.14 -5.34
CA SER A 178 13.00 5.04 -5.46
C SER A 178 13.16 4.25 -6.75
N PHE A 179 14.15 4.58 -7.59
CA PHE A 179 14.38 3.95 -8.88
C PHE A 179 15.55 2.96 -8.82
N PHE A 180 15.36 1.78 -9.34
CA PHE A 180 16.40 0.77 -9.50
C PHE A 180 16.69 0.50 -10.97
N ARG A 181 15.73 -0.09 -11.68
CA ARG A 181 15.86 -0.44 -13.09
C ARG A 181 14.53 -0.26 -13.83
N GLN A 182 14.57 -0.31 -15.16
CA GLN A 182 13.36 -0.28 -15.95
C GLN A 182 12.45 -1.47 -15.61
N PHE A 183 11.16 -1.23 -15.55
CA PHE A 183 10.16 -2.26 -15.32
C PHE A 183 10.36 -3.48 -16.22
N GLY A 184 10.27 -4.67 -15.61
CA GLY A 184 10.46 -5.96 -16.29
C GLY A 184 11.91 -6.43 -16.42
N GLN A 185 12.91 -5.61 -16.08
CA GLN A 185 14.31 -6.03 -16.07
C GLN A 185 14.70 -6.78 -14.79
N GLY A 186 13.89 -6.59 -13.73
CA GLY A 186 14.22 -7.04 -12.38
C GLY A 186 15.32 -6.23 -11.72
N ASP A 187 15.27 -6.06 -10.43
CA ASP A 187 16.13 -5.17 -9.65
C ASP A 187 17.17 -5.95 -8.86
N PHE A 188 16.73 -6.93 -8.08
CA PHE A 188 17.54 -7.58 -7.06
C PHE A 188 18.10 -8.92 -7.52
N LYS A 189 19.35 -9.15 -7.17
CA LYS A 189 20.08 -10.37 -7.54
C LYS A 189 19.62 -11.59 -6.76
N GLN A 190 19.88 -12.75 -7.34
CA GLN A 190 19.70 -14.08 -6.76
C GLN A 190 20.97 -14.93 -6.99
N PRO A 191 21.19 -16.00 -6.20
CA PRO A 191 22.34 -16.88 -6.39
C PRO A 191 22.32 -17.61 -7.74
N SER A 192 23.48 -17.67 -8.42
CA SER A 192 23.71 -18.52 -9.59
C SER A 192 22.71 -18.37 -10.74
N THR A 193 22.20 -17.15 -10.97
CA THR A 193 21.33 -16.82 -12.10
C THR A 193 21.42 -15.34 -12.43
N ASP A 194 21.23 -15.00 -13.71
CA ASP A 194 21.07 -13.60 -14.17
C ASP A 194 19.63 -13.10 -14.02
N GLN A 195 18.68 -14.00 -13.73
CA GLN A 195 17.30 -13.62 -13.44
C GLN A 195 17.25 -12.84 -12.14
N ARG A 196 16.78 -11.60 -12.23
CA ARG A 196 16.59 -10.72 -11.07
C ARG A 196 15.14 -10.71 -10.62
N LEU A 197 14.91 -10.31 -9.39
CA LEU A 197 13.59 -10.10 -8.80
C LEU A 197 13.20 -8.63 -8.88
N ASP A 198 11.95 -8.36 -9.23
CA ASP A 198 11.40 -7.01 -9.40
C ASP A 198 10.92 -6.47 -8.05
N GLY A 199 11.34 -5.27 -7.71
CA GLY A 199 10.96 -4.57 -6.48
C GLY A 199 9.85 -3.54 -6.66
N ALA A 200 9.28 -3.40 -7.85
CA ALA A 200 8.26 -2.37 -8.14
C ALA A 200 8.69 -0.96 -7.72
N SER A 201 9.74 -0.43 -8.37
CA SER A 201 10.32 0.89 -8.08
C SER A 201 9.26 2.00 -8.02
N GLY A 202 9.37 2.92 -7.06
CA GLY A 202 8.51 4.10 -6.94
C GLY A 202 7.07 3.80 -6.53
N VAL A 203 6.85 2.74 -5.77
CA VAL A 203 5.54 2.30 -5.27
C VAL A 203 5.59 2.20 -3.75
N ILE A 204 4.55 2.74 -3.08
CA ILE A 204 4.34 2.48 -1.66
C ILE A 204 3.88 1.04 -1.49
N SER A 205 4.47 0.35 -0.54
CA SER A 205 4.15 -1.05 -0.25
C SER A 205 2.82 -1.18 0.49
N PHE A 206 2.09 -2.22 0.21
CA PHE A 206 0.85 -2.58 0.91
C PHE A 206 1.17 -3.09 2.34
N ALA A 207 0.43 -2.74 3.38
CA ALA A 207 -0.61 -1.72 3.43
C ALA A 207 -0.09 -0.49 4.17
N ALA A 208 -0.64 0.68 3.82
CA ALA A 208 -0.39 1.92 4.57
C ALA A 208 -1.29 1.97 5.81
N ASN A 209 -0.80 1.44 6.92
CA ASN A 209 -1.59 1.25 8.12
C ASN A 209 -1.74 2.53 8.94
N TYR A 210 -3.00 2.95 9.10
CA TYR A 210 -3.44 4.06 9.92
C TYR A 210 -3.99 3.56 11.25
N ARG A 211 -3.59 4.21 12.34
CA ARG A 211 -4.11 3.95 13.70
C ARG A 211 -4.40 5.25 14.43
N SER A 212 -5.56 5.30 15.06
CA SER A 212 -5.93 6.39 15.96
C SER A 212 -5.47 6.10 17.37
N PHE A 213 -4.89 7.12 18.02
CA PHE A 213 -4.51 7.16 19.43
C PHE A 213 -5.23 8.30 20.13
N VAL A 214 -5.19 8.32 21.46
CA VAL A 214 -5.90 9.33 22.27
C VAL A 214 -5.49 10.77 21.92
N ASN A 215 -4.23 11.01 21.55
CA ASN A 215 -3.68 12.34 21.35
C ASN A 215 -3.22 12.62 19.92
N HIS A 216 -3.24 11.64 19.06
CA HIS A 216 -2.81 11.78 17.66
C HIS A 216 -3.29 10.59 16.84
N ASN A 217 -3.28 10.78 15.53
CA ASN A 217 -3.38 9.68 14.58
C ASN A 217 -2.00 9.43 13.98
N SER A 218 -1.67 8.19 13.71
CA SER A 218 -0.41 7.78 13.13
C SER A 218 -0.64 6.97 11.86
N TRP A 219 0.17 7.24 10.83
CA TRP A 219 0.07 6.54 9.56
C TRP A 219 1.47 6.09 9.12
N VAL A 220 1.70 4.78 9.04
CA VAL A 220 2.98 4.18 8.66
C VAL A 220 2.95 3.72 7.23
N ILE A 221 3.92 4.17 6.44
CA ILE A 221 4.12 3.79 5.05
C ILE A 221 5.54 3.30 4.83
N THR A 222 5.71 2.39 3.88
CA THR A 222 7.02 1.86 3.50
C THR A 222 7.15 1.78 1.98
N PHE A 223 8.38 1.88 1.47
CA PHE A 223 8.70 1.68 0.06
C PHE A 223 10.17 1.29 -0.12
N ASN A 224 10.50 0.82 -1.32
CA ASN A 224 11.88 0.45 -1.65
C ASN A 224 12.72 1.69 -1.96
N GLU A 225 13.96 1.72 -1.44
CA GLU A 225 14.93 2.79 -1.67
C GLU A 225 16.24 2.20 -2.19
N ASP A 226 16.84 2.80 -3.24
CA ASP A 226 18.19 2.43 -3.71
C ASP A 226 19.24 3.06 -2.81
N MET A 227 19.91 2.22 -2.04
CA MET A 227 21.02 2.61 -1.15
C MET A 227 22.34 2.81 -1.90
N GLY A 228 22.28 2.89 -3.22
CA GLY A 228 23.43 2.97 -4.11
C GLY A 228 23.82 1.62 -4.71
N GLY A 229 24.14 1.64 -6.00
CA GLY A 229 24.56 0.44 -6.74
C GLY A 229 23.45 -0.60 -6.95
N GLN A 230 22.21 -0.19 -6.89
CA GLN A 230 21.03 -1.06 -6.99
C GLN A 230 20.93 -2.05 -5.80
N ARG A 231 21.33 -1.63 -4.62
CA ARG A 231 21.14 -2.33 -3.37
C ARG A 231 19.86 -1.82 -2.70
N GLY A 232 18.87 -2.67 -2.57
CA GLY A 232 17.59 -2.31 -1.97
C GLY A 232 17.69 -2.12 -0.45
N GLY A 233 17.08 -1.05 0.04
CA GLY A 233 16.74 -0.79 1.41
C GLY A 233 15.25 -0.51 1.55
N ILE A 234 14.74 -0.53 2.77
CA ILE A 234 13.36 -0.17 3.07
C ILE A 234 13.33 1.22 3.67
N ARG A 235 12.78 2.18 2.94
CA ARG A 235 12.38 3.47 3.50
C ARG A 235 11.06 3.29 4.23
N TRP A 236 10.96 3.82 5.45
CA TRP A 236 9.75 3.85 6.24
C TRP A 236 9.52 5.25 6.78
N ILE A 237 8.26 5.62 6.86
CA ILE A 237 7.83 6.96 7.27
C ILE A 237 6.63 6.81 8.19
N GLU A 238 6.62 7.55 9.28
CA GLU A 238 5.46 7.74 10.13
C GLU A 238 4.98 9.17 10.01
N LEU A 239 3.78 9.34 9.51
CA LEU A 239 3.06 10.61 9.49
C LEU A 239 2.16 10.68 10.71
N ARG A 240 2.01 11.86 11.29
CA ARG A 240 1.06 12.13 12.39
C ARG A 240 0.22 13.37 12.11
N ASN A 241 -1.02 13.35 12.60
CA ASN A 241 -1.85 14.52 12.82
C ASN A 241 -2.43 14.48 14.23
N THR A 242 -2.90 15.62 14.76
CA THR A 242 -3.32 15.74 16.16
C THR A 242 -4.83 15.80 16.33
N ASP A 243 -5.59 15.95 15.24
CA ASP A 243 -7.04 16.05 15.26
C ASP A 243 -7.66 15.95 13.87
N ALA A 244 -8.98 16.23 13.81
CA ALA A 244 -9.79 16.19 12.62
C ALA A 244 -9.40 17.17 11.49
N ASP A 245 -8.43 18.07 11.71
CA ASP A 245 -8.01 19.06 10.70
C ASP A 245 -7.25 18.45 9.53
N SER A 246 -7.04 17.14 9.54
CA SER A 246 -6.47 16.39 8.41
C SER A 246 -5.06 16.84 7.97
N THR A 247 -4.42 17.75 8.70
CA THR A 247 -3.08 18.21 8.37
C THR A 247 -2.04 17.23 8.91
N TRP A 248 -1.42 16.51 8.00
CA TRP A 248 -0.37 15.54 8.31
C TRP A 248 0.98 16.20 8.43
N SER A 249 1.83 15.69 9.29
CA SER A 249 3.23 16.08 9.43
C SER A 249 4.12 14.85 9.49
N LEU A 250 5.36 15.01 9.03
CA LEU A 250 6.39 14.00 9.20
C LEU A 250 6.78 13.94 10.68
N PHE A 251 6.47 12.82 11.33
CA PHE A 251 6.87 12.59 12.72
C PHE A 251 8.26 11.96 12.80
N GLN A 252 8.48 10.93 11.98
CA GLN A 252 9.80 10.27 11.84
C GLN A 252 9.91 9.55 10.52
N GLU A 253 11.13 9.32 10.11
CA GLU A 253 11.46 8.54 8.92
C GLU A 253 12.85 7.89 9.08
N GLY A 254 13.09 6.84 8.33
CA GLY A 254 14.38 6.16 8.31
C GLY A 254 14.51 5.16 7.18
N SER A 255 15.73 4.73 6.91
CA SER A 255 16.02 3.67 5.94
C SER A 255 16.62 2.47 6.68
N PHE A 256 16.05 1.30 6.47
CA PHE A 256 16.58 0.07 7.02
C PHE A 256 17.35 -0.70 5.94
N ALA A 257 18.67 -0.61 6.01
CA ALA A 257 19.58 -1.19 5.02
C ALA A 257 20.96 -1.51 5.67
N PRO A 258 21.07 -2.56 6.48
CA PRO A 258 22.37 -2.99 7.04
C PRO A 258 23.46 -3.16 5.97
N GLU A 259 24.70 -2.85 6.34
CA GLU A 259 25.88 -2.89 5.45
C GLU A 259 26.42 -4.33 5.29
N ASP A 260 25.56 -5.24 4.89
CA ASP A 260 25.87 -6.68 4.72
C ASP A 260 25.87 -7.14 3.25
N GLY A 261 25.58 -6.21 2.31
CA GLY A 261 25.52 -6.50 0.88
C GLY A 261 24.19 -7.12 0.42
N GLU A 262 23.24 -7.34 1.32
CA GLU A 262 21.92 -7.87 1.00
C GLU A 262 20.99 -6.74 0.54
N SER A 263 20.07 -7.05 -0.38
CA SER A 263 18.96 -6.16 -0.75
C SER A 263 17.71 -6.52 0.01
N ARG A 264 17.01 -5.50 0.51
CA ARG A 264 15.71 -5.60 1.18
C ARG A 264 14.67 -4.88 0.35
N TYR A 265 13.52 -5.51 0.13
CA TYR A 265 12.50 -5.00 -0.79
C TYR A 265 11.12 -5.59 -0.50
N MET A 266 10.07 -4.98 -1.08
CA MET A 266 8.67 -5.40 -0.94
C MET A 266 8.32 -5.64 0.54
N SER A 267 8.27 -4.55 1.28
CA SER A 267 7.96 -4.57 2.71
C SER A 267 6.47 -4.47 2.98
N SER A 268 6.10 -4.84 4.17
CA SER A 268 4.80 -4.56 4.78
C SER A 268 5.05 -4.11 6.21
N SER A 269 4.29 -3.13 6.68
CA SER A 269 4.44 -2.60 8.04
C SER A 269 3.13 -2.65 8.81
N ALA A 270 3.24 -2.73 10.12
CA ALA A 270 2.11 -2.65 11.02
C ALA A 270 2.50 -1.88 12.30
N MET A 271 1.50 -1.22 12.90
CA MET A 271 1.65 -0.53 14.18
C MET A 271 0.65 -1.12 15.17
N ASP A 272 1.11 -1.48 16.35
CA ASP A 272 0.24 -1.97 17.43
C ASP A 272 -0.43 -0.83 18.23
N GLN A 273 -1.24 -1.19 19.23
CA GLN A 273 -1.96 -0.23 20.08
C GLN A 273 -1.05 0.59 21.00
N ASP A 274 0.19 0.18 21.18
CA ASP A 274 1.18 0.85 22.03
C ASP A 274 2.13 1.75 21.20
N GLY A 275 1.94 1.79 19.87
CA GLY A 275 2.76 2.59 18.95
C GLY A 275 4.05 1.89 18.48
N ASN A 276 4.22 0.60 18.80
CA ASN A 276 5.35 -0.16 18.29
C ASN A 276 5.15 -0.47 16.80
N ILE A 277 6.22 -0.37 16.02
CA ILE A 277 6.19 -0.62 14.58
C ILE A 277 6.92 -1.92 14.28
N GLY A 278 6.26 -2.83 13.59
CA GLY A 278 6.85 -4.01 12.98
C GLY A 278 6.92 -3.87 11.46
N MET A 279 7.94 -4.42 10.85
CA MET A 279 8.14 -4.41 9.40
C MET A 279 8.66 -5.77 8.94
N ALA A 280 7.99 -6.38 7.96
CA ALA A 280 8.46 -7.57 7.28
C ALA A 280 8.79 -7.25 5.82
N TYR A 281 9.74 -7.96 5.22
CA TYR A 281 10.22 -7.68 3.86
C TYR A 281 10.94 -8.87 3.27
N ASN A 282 11.11 -8.84 1.95
CA ASN A 282 11.94 -9.80 1.24
C ASN A 282 13.42 -9.39 1.31
N LEU A 283 14.29 -10.38 1.27
CA LEU A 283 15.74 -10.20 1.23
C LEU A 283 16.33 -11.15 0.19
N SER A 284 17.26 -10.66 -0.63
CA SER A 284 18.08 -11.50 -1.53
C SER A 284 19.39 -10.83 -1.92
N SER A 285 20.34 -11.63 -2.41
CA SER A 285 21.60 -11.16 -2.98
C SER A 285 22.20 -12.17 -3.98
N GLU A 286 23.42 -11.95 -4.41
CA GLU A 286 24.19 -12.94 -5.19
C GLU A 286 24.44 -14.24 -4.42
N ASN A 287 24.40 -14.18 -3.08
CA ASN A 287 24.71 -15.30 -2.20
C ASN A 287 23.51 -15.84 -1.44
N THR A 288 22.41 -15.06 -1.38
CA THR A 288 21.24 -15.38 -0.58
C THR A 288 20.00 -15.50 -1.48
N SER A 289 19.35 -16.65 -1.43
CA SER A 289 18.08 -16.89 -2.09
C SER A 289 16.99 -15.98 -1.48
N ALA A 290 15.96 -15.66 -2.29
CA ALA A 290 14.84 -14.85 -1.82
C ALA A 290 14.25 -15.40 -0.52
N SER A 291 14.33 -14.63 0.52
CA SER A 291 14.03 -14.97 1.92
C SER A 291 13.12 -13.92 2.52
N ILE A 292 12.49 -14.20 3.65
CA ILE A 292 11.63 -13.27 4.36
C ILE A 292 12.24 -12.95 5.71
N ARG A 293 12.32 -11.65 6.02
CA ARG A 293 12.89 -11.11 7.25
C ARG A 293 11.93 -10.14 7.92
N TYR A 294 12.21 -9.84 9.16
CA TYR A 294 11.49 -8.79 9.88
C TYR A 294 12.45 -7.98 10.77
N THR A 295 12.03 -6.78 11.07
CA THR A 295 12.60 -5.91 12.10
C THR A 295 11.48 -5.06 12.72
N GLY A 296 11.82 -4.20 13.64
CA GLY A 296 10.85 -3.34 14.28
C GLY A 296 11.49 -2.35 15.26
N ARG A 297 10.61 -1.60 15.92
CA ARG A 297 10.98 -0.67 16.99
C ARG A 297 9.89 -0.56 18.04
N TYR A 298 10.25 -0.25 19.27
CA TYR A 298 9.29 0.21 20.27
C TYR A 298 9.00 1.70 20.12
N ASP A 299 7.82 2.16 20.56
CA ASP A 299 7.44 3.58 20.51
C ASP A 299 8.46 4.48 21.20
N GLY A 300 8.99 4.06 22.34
CA GLY A 300 10.01 4.82 23.10
C GLY A 300 11.45 4.81 22.55
N ASP A 301 11.71 4.12 21.44
CA ASP A 301 13.05 4.04 20.87
C ASP A 301 13.46 5.34 20.15
N ALA A 302 14.77 5.47 19.85
CA ALA A 302 15.28 6.62 19.11
C ALA A 302 14.54 6.78 17.77
N LEU A 303 14.09 7.99 17.46
CA LEU A 303 13.36 8.28 16.23
C LEU A 303 14.20 7.94 14.98
N GLY A 304 13.51 7.48 13.93
CA GLY A 304 14.12 7.16 12.65
C GLY A 304 14.91 5.84 12.62
N GLN A 305 14.84 5.03 13.67
CA GLN A 305 15.60 3.77 13.76
C GLN A 305 14.70 2.58 14.01
N MET A 306 14.94 1.49 13.26
CA MET A 306 14.48 0.15 13.59
C MET A 306 15.50 -0.48 14.54
N THR A 307 15.13 -0.66 15.79
CA THR A 307 16.04 -1.04 16.87
C THR A 307 16.09 -2.54 17.11
N PHE A 308 15.09 -3.28 16.62
CA PHE A 308 15.14 -4.74 16.71
C PHE A 308 16.18 -5.30 15.77
N PRO A 309 17.01 -6.25 16.21
CA PRO A 309 17.82 -7.02 15.31
C PRO A 309 16.98 -7.68 14.22
N GLU A 310 17.52 -7.72 12.99
CA GLU A 310 16.84 -8.44 11.91
C GLU A 310 16.62 -9.91 12.29
N GLY A 311 15.37 -10.35 12.20
CA GLY A 311 14.98 -11.72 12.46
C GLY A 311 14.60 -12.47 11.18
N VAL A 312 14.69 -13.80 11.24
CA VAL A 312 14.33 -14.69 10.13
C VAL A 312 12.87 -15.12 10.29
N ILE A 313 12.05 -14.89 9.24
CA ILE A 313 10.75 -15.55 9.10
C ILE A 313 10.95 -16.83 8.30
N TRP A 314 11.62 -16.73 7.13
CA TRP A 314 11.87 -17.86 6.26
C TRP A 314 13.16 -17.69 5.44
N ASP A 315 13.96 -18.73 5.34
CA ASP A 315 15.12 -18.80 4.45
C ASP A 315 14.73 -19.46 3.13
N GLY A 316 15.01 -18.77 2.01
CA GLY A 316 14.75 -19.28 0.68
C GLY A 316 15.63 -20.46 0.34
N LEU A 317 15.05 -21.50 -0.25
CA LEU A 317 15.74 -22.76 -0.57
C LEU A 317 16.32 -22.80 -1.99
N GLY A 318 16.06 -21.77 -2.81
CA GLY A 318 16.51 -21.77 -4.20
C GLY A 318 16.21 -20.46 -4.93
N ARG A 319 16.60 -20.43 -6.21
CA ARG A 319 16.38 -19.30 -7.09
C ARG A 319 15.10 -19.44 -7.89
N GLN A 320 14.47 -18.31 -8.24
CA GLN A 320 13.36 -18.23 -9.15
C GLN A 320 13.88 -17.86 -10.56
N THR A 321 13.54 -18.65 -11.57
CA THR A 321 14.06 -18.45 -12.94
C THR A 321 12.96 -18.28 -13.99
N ASN A 322 11.69 -18.52 -13.64
CA ASN A 322 10.56 -18.49 -14.58
C ASN A 322 9.85 -17.14 -14.63
N THR A 323 10.04 -16.31 -13.62
CA THR A 323 9.45 -14.97 -13.50
C THR A 323 10.35 -14.10 -12.63
N ASN A 324 10.24 -12.79 -12.75
CA ASN A 324 10.92 -11.82 -11.89
C ASN A 324 10.04 -11.36 -10.71
N ARG A 325 8.78 -11.77 -10.64
CA ARG A 325 7.83 -11.32 -9.60
C ARG A 325 7.97 -12.15 -8.34
N PHE A 326 8.19 -11.46 -7.20
CA PHE A 326 8.31 -12.08 -5.89
C PHE A 326 7.92 -11.08 -4.80
N GLY A 327 6.79 -11.32 -4.12
CA GLY A 327 6.33 -10.48 -3.01
C GLY A 327 5.60 -9.20 -3.42
N ASP A 328 4.97 -9.17 -4.59
CA ASP A 328 4.29 -7.98 -5.14
C ASP A 328 3.23 -7.36 -4.22
N TYR A 329 2.75 -8.14 -3.28
CA TYR A 329 1.73 -7.75 -2.31
C TYR A 329 2.09 -8.30 -0.93
N ALA A 330 3.35 -8.20 -0.54
CA ALA A 330 3.85 -8.72 0.73
C ALA A 330 3.30 -7.97 1.93
#